data_a7a0a6cc95bdf6225d69415d0536cd6d
#
_entry.id   a7a0a6cc95bdf6225d69415d0536cd6d
#
_cell.length_a   1.000
_cell.length_b   1.000
_cell.length_c   1.000
_cell.angle_alpha   90.00
_cell.angle_beta   90.00
_cell.angle_gamma   90.00
#
_symmetry.space_group_name_H-M   'P 1'
#
loop_
_entity.id
_entity.type
_entity.pdbx_description
1 polymer ?
#
loop_
_entity_poly.entity_id
_entity_poly.type
_entity_poly.pdbx_seq_one_letter_code
_entity_poly.pdbx_strand_id
1 'polypeptide(L)'
;MTKLTLFKRCILSLVLMGLSMSVSAEKVIIFGATGNIGKSIVREALDRGHEVVGVSRSPDKFEYTEDNFTGVAGNPTVLESVVQITKDADMIINAVGGRDTSSPEETTMALSAKAFSEAFAGQGEDGPQLVIIGGGLTTHGSKQKLIENLPPRASEDSAFRALFIGHWTAYEIYTESDINWTFVSPPMRIIGFGRTPGEDTRTGEYRTSTEGFVKGADGKNIITKSDLAVAVLDFAEKRNFNQQKVALGY
;
A
#
# COMPACT_ATOMS: atom_id res chain seq x y z
N MET A 1 -56.28 53.53 -18.04
CA MET A 1 -56.40 52.08 -18.26
C MET A 1 -55.00 51.48 -18.24
N THR A 2 -54.58 51.01 -17.09
CA THR A 2 -53.19 50.62 -16.79
C THR A 2 -53.18 49.12 -16.54
N LYS A 3 -52.55 48.37 -17.40
CA LYS A 3 -52.37 46.89 -17.23
C LYS A 3 -51.16 46.64 -16.36
N LEU A 4 -51.44 46.12 -15.18
CA LEU A 4 -50.45 45.68 -14.20
C LEU A 4 -49.93 44.30 -14.62
N THR A 5 -48.67 44.20 -15.06
CA THR A 5 -48.03 42.93 -15.42
C THR A 5 -47.36 42.36 -14.19
N LEU A 6 -47.90 41.24 -13.71
CA LEU A 6 -47.39 40.50 -12.57
C LEU A 6 -46.14 39.70 -13.03
N PHE A 7 -44.95 40.08 -12.57
CA PHE A 7 -43.71 39.31 -12.77
C PHE A 7 -43.67 38.16 -11.73
N LYS A 8 -43.99 36.98 -12.18
CA LYS A 8 -43.75 35.76 -11.38
C LYS A 8 -42.26 35.44 -11.36
N ARG A 9 -41.59 35.72 -10.24
CA ARG A 9 -40.24 35.22 -9.92
C ARG A 9 -40.34 33.71 -9.65
N CYS A 10 -39.99 32.88 -10.62
CA CYS A 10 -39.66 31.48 -10.37
C CYS A 10 -38.28 31.43 -9.72
N ILE A 11 -38.24 31.21 -8.42
CA ILE A 11 -37.02 30.84 -7.71
C ILE A 11 -36.79 29.35 -8.04
N LEU A 12 -35.89 29.11 -8.99
CA LEU A 12 -35.38 27.77 -9.29
C LEU A 12 -34.37 27.42 -8.21
N SER A 13 -34.84 26.75 -7.15
CA SER A 13 -33.97 26.18 -6.13
C SER A 13 -33.22 25.00 -6.77
N LEU A 14 -31.98 25.26 -7.20
CA LEU A 14 -31.04 24.26 -7.62
C LEU A 14 -30.61 23.49 -6.37
N VAL A 15 -31.27 22.39 -6.07
CA VAL A 15 -30.82 21.43 -5.09
C VAL A 15 -29.58 20.77 -5.71
N LEU A 16 -28.39 21.25 -5.34
CA LEU A 16 -27.14 20.53 -5.55
C LEU A 16 -27.22 19.28 -4.66
N MET A 17 -27.77 18.20 -5.21
CA MET A 17 -27.65 16.88 -4.66
C MET A 17 -26.18 16.49 -4.88
N GLY A 18 -25.33 16.81 -3.91
CA GLY A 18 -23.98 16.27 -3.83
C GLY A 18 -24.14 14.74 -3.82
N LEU A 19 -23.80 14.08 -4.94
CA LEU A 19 -23.52 12.67 -4.92
C LEU A 19 -22.28 12.48 -4.04
N SER A 20 -22.49 12.34 -2.74
CA SER A 20 -21.53 11.68 -1.89
C SER A 20 -21.43 10.26 -2.44
N MET A 21 -20.40 9.98 -3.22
CA MET A 21 -20.00 8.59 -3.48
C MET A 21 -19.66 8.01 -2.11
N SER A 22 -20.62 7.37 -1.47
CA SER A 22 -20.34 6.56 -0.30
C SER A 22 -19.40 5.48 -0.78
N VAL A 23 -18.12 5.60 -0.47
CA VAL A 23 -17.21 4.46 -0.55
C VAL A 23 -17.84 3.42 0.37
N SER A 24 -18.20 2.28 -0.18
CA SER A 24 -18.70 1.17 0.63
C SER A 24 -17.62 0.82 1.62
N ALA A 25 -17.97 0.66 2.89
CA ALA A 25 -17.03 0.16 3.87
C ALA A 25 -16.61 -1.26 3.44
N GLU A 26 -15.34 -1.42 3.11
CA GLU A 26 -14.75 -2.69 2.69
C GLU A 26 -13.89 -3.26 3.82
N LYS A 27 -13.72 -4.57 3.84
CA LYS A 27 -12.87 -5.26 4.82
C LYS A 27 -11.43 -5.29 4.34
N VAL A 28 -10.59 -4.52 5.02
CA VAL A 28 -9.16 -4.35 4.71
C VAL A 28 -8.30 -5.11 5.70
N ILE A 29 -7.54 -6.07 5.22
CA ILE A 29 -6.57 -6.81 6.04
C ILE A 29 -5.18 -6.22 5.82
N ILE A 30 -4.54 -5.74 6.90
CA ILE A 30 -3.24 -5.07 6.82
C ILE A 30 -2.19 -5.89 7.57
N PHE A 31 -1.33 -6.60 6.85
CA PHE A 31 -0.16 -7.27 7.42
C PHE A 31 0.96 -6.26 7.66
N GLY A 32 1.62 -6.36 8.81
CA GLY A 32 2.62 -5.39 9.23
C GLY A 32 2.03 -4.10 9.82
N ALA A 33 0.79 -4.14 10.30
CA ALA A 33 0.01 -3.02 10.81
C ALA A 33 0.66 -2.29 12.01
N THR A 34 1.53 -2.93 12.78
CA THR A 34 2.32 -2.29 13.85
C THR A 34 3.61 -1.61 13.36
N GLY A 35 3.97 -1.80 12.07
CA GLY A 35 5.13 -1.17 11.44
C GLY A 35 4.94 0.32 11.20
N ASN A 36 6.03 1.02 10.92
CA ASN A 36 6.00 2.48 10.71
C ASN A 36 5.08 2.90 9.55
N ILE A 37 5.18 2.24 8.38
CA ILE A 37 4.30 2.47 7.23
C ILE A 37 2.91 1.88 7.51
N GLY A 38 2.84 0.66 8.05
CA GLY A 38 1.59 -0.02 8.36
C GLY A 38 0.66 0.79 9.24
N LYS A 39 1.18 1.46 10.27
CA LYS A 39 0.39 2.37 11.14
C LYS A 39 -0.26 3.51 10.36
N SER A 40 0.42 4.09 9.37
CA SER A 40 -0.16 5.14 8.53
C SER A 40 -1.27 4.60 7.62
N ILE A 41 -1.10 3.38 7.10
CA ILE A 41 -2.11 2.71 6.28
C ILE A 41 -3.34 2.36 7.13
N VAL A 42 -3.15 1.84 8.36
CA VAL A 42 -4.27 1.58 9.28
C VAL A 42 -5.04 2.88 9.56
N ARG A 43 -4.32 3.98 9.88
CA ARG A 43 -4.98 5.25 10.15
C ARG A 43 -5.78 5.75 8.95
N GLU A 44 -5.21 5.74 7.76
CA GLU A 44 -5.89 6.15 6.53
C GLU A 44 -7.11 5.28 6.23
N ALA A 45 -7.02 3.94 6.42
CA ALA A 45 -8.15 3.03 6.20
C ALA A 45 -9.30 3.29 7.18
N LEU A 46 -8.98 3.52 8.46
CA LEU A 46 -9.98 3.88 9.48
C LEU A 46 -10.64 5.23 9.19
N ASP A 47 -9.85 6.23 8.78
CA ASP A 47 -10.36 7.57 8.43
C ASP A 47 -11.26 7.55 7.19
N ARG A 48 -11.09 6.56 6.29
CA ARG A 48 -12.00 6.28 5.17
C ARG A 48 -13.25 5.49 5.56
N GLY A 49 -13.32 4.97 6.79
CA GLY A 49 -14.47 4.22 7.29
C GLY A 49 -14.47 2.74 6.94
N HIS A 50 -13.35 2.16 6.53
CA HIS A 50 -13.23 0.73 6.29
C HIS A 50 -13.28 -0.09 7.59
N GLU A 51 -13.68 -1.37 7.48
CA GLU A 51 -13.45 -2.37 8.51
C GLU A 51 -11.99 -2.83 8.43
N VAL A 52 -11.19 -2.52 9.44
CA VAL A 52 -9.75 -2.77 9.41
C VAL A 52 -9.37 -3.92 10.32
N VAL A 53 -8.74 -4.94 9.74
CA VAL A 53 -8.08 -6.02 10.50
C VAL A 53 -6.56 -5.80 10.45
N GLY A 54 -6.01 -5.33 11.55
CA GLY A 54 -4.56 -5.16 11.72
C GLY A 54 -3.89 -6.46 12.10
N VAL A 55 -2.94 -6.95 11.29
CA VAL A 55 -2.23 -8.21 11.54
C VAL A 55 -0.82 -7.94 12.04
N SER A 56 -0.47 -8.53 13.18
CA SER A 56 0.87 -8.43 13.78
C SER A 56 1.23 -9.71 14.50
N ARG A 57 2.54 -9.98 14.65
CA ARG A 57 3.05 -11.02 15.56
C ARG A 57 2.85 -10.69 17.04
N SER A 58 2.58 -9.41 17.33
CA SER A 58 2.39 -8.87 18.70
C SER A 58 1.17 -7.94 18.69
N PRO A 59 -0.06 -8.49 18.69
CA PRO A 59 -1.29 -7.69 18.61
C PRO A 59 -1.54 -6.83 19.84
N ASP A 60 -0.94 -7.14 20.96
CA ASP A 60 -0.90 -6.34 22.19
C ASP A 60 -0.30 -4.93 22.01
N LYS A 61 0.40 -4.69 20.91
CA LYS A 61 0.97 -3.39 20.55
C LYS A 61 0.03 -2.48 19.76
N PHE A 62 -1.18 -2.92 19.47
CA PHE A 62 -2.18 -2.05 18.87
C PHE A 62 -2.77 -1.10 19.92
N GLU A 63 -2.88 0.15 19.54
CA GLU A 63 -3.39 1.24 20.40
C GLU A 63 -4.69 1.86 19.81
N TYR A 64 -5.29 1.19 18.82
CA TYR A 64 -6.53 1.63 18.17
C TYR A 64 -7.73 1.26 19.02
N THR A 65 -8.67 2.19 19.17
CA THR A 65 -9.90 2.04 19.99
C THR A 65 -11.17 2.21 19.15
N GLU A 66 -11.03 2.40 17.85
CA GLU A 66 -12.14 2.55 16.92
C GLU A 66 -12.92 1.24 16.77
N ASP A 67 -14.25 1.31 16.75
CA ASP A 67 -15.14 0.15 16.67
C ASP A 67 -14.96 -0.66 15.37
N ASN A 68 -14.46 -0.03 14.32
CA ASN A 68 -14.16 -0.66 13.03
C ASN A 68 -12.70 -1.17 12.92
N PHE A 69 -11.97 -1.30 14.05
CA PHE A 69 -10.64 -1.90 14.10
C PHE A 69 -10.64 -3.22 14.87
N THR A 70 -9.98 -4.22 14.30
CA THR A 70 -9.69 -5.49 14.98
C THR A 70 -8.22 -5.85 14.84
N GLY A 71 -7.52 -6.03 15.98
CA GLY A 71 -6.13 -6.49 16.00
C GLY A 71 -6.05 -8.01 16.12
N VAL A 72 -5.32 -8.68 15.24
CA VAL A 72 -5.15 -10.13 15.27
C VAL A 72 -3.68 -10.55 15.25
N ALA A 73 -3.38 -11.69 15.88
CA ALA A 73 -2.09 -12.34 15.74
C ALA A 73 -2.01 -13.06 14.40
N GLY A 74 -0.89 -12.88 13.66
CA GLY A 74 -0.69 -13.58 12.41
C GLY A 74 0.72 -13.46 11.86
N ASN A 75 1.05 -14.41 10.98
CA ASN A 75 2.35 -14.47 10.30
C ASN A 75 2.15 -14.55 8.79
N PRO A 76 2.52 -13.52 8.00
CA PRO A 76 2.35 -13.50 6.54
C PRO A 76 3.24 -14.50 5.80
N THR A 77 4.22 -15.13 6.47
CA THR A 77 5.11 -16.12 5.86
C THR A 77 4.60 -17.56 6.03
N VAL A 78 3.44 -17.74 6.66
CA VAL A 78 2.82 -19.05 6.93
C VAL A 78 1.50 -19.12 6.18
N LEU A 79 1.38 -20.04 5.24
CA LEU A 79 0.23 -20.20 4.35
C LEU A 79 -1.09 -20.30 5.13
N GLU A 80 -1.16 -21.17 6.12
CA GLU A 80 -2.37 -21.37 6.91
C GLU A 80 -2.80 -20.09 7.64
N SER A 81 -1.85 -19.30 8.13
CA SER A 81 -2.11 -18.01 8.76
C SER A 81 -2.68 -17.01 7.74
N VAL A 82 -2.14 -16.97 6.53
CA VAL A 82 -2.65 -16.11 5.45
C VAL A 82 -4.08 -16.51 5.10
N VAL A 83 -4.31 -17.78 4.77
CA VAL A 83 -5.64 -18.30 4.38
C VAL A 83 -6.69 -18.03 5.45
N GLN A 84 -6.36 -18.27 6.72
CA GLN A 84 -7.32 -18.08 7.81
C GLN A 84 -7.69 -16.61 8.02
N ILE A 85 -6.70 -15.71 7.97
CA ILE A 85 -6.89 -14.30 8.29
C ILE A 85 -7.55 -13.54 7.14
N THR A 86 -7.25 -13.92 5.89
CA THR A 86 -7.74 -13.22 4.70
C THR A 86 -9.08 -13.74 4.19
N LYS A 87 -9.68 -14.69 4.90
CA LYS A 87 -11.03 -15.13 4.60
C LYS A 87 -12.00 -13.95 4.62
N ASP A 88 -12.79 -13.83 3.56
CA ASP A 88 -13.77 -12.74 3.38
C ASP A 88 -13.13 -11.31 3.33
N ALA A 89 -11.88 -11.20 2.92
CA ALA A 89 -11.23 -9.91 2.68
C ALA A 89 -11.62 -9.33 1.32
N ASP A 90 -11.98 -8.05 1.29
CA ASP A 90 -12.15 -7.30 0.03
C ASP A 90 -10.80 -6.82 -0.49
N MET A 91 -9.95 -6.35 0.41
CA MET A 91 -8.63 -5.82 0.13
C MET A 91 -7.60 -6.35 1.13
N ILE A 92 -6.39 -6.61 0.65
CA ILE A 92 -5.26 -7.05 1.47
C ILE A 92 -4.07 -6.14 1.21
N ILE A 93 -3.45 -5.64 2.27
CA ILE A 93 -2.24 -4.83 2.18
C ILE A 93 -1.10 -5.54 2.91
N ASN A 94 -0.03 -5.84 2.17
CA ASN A 94 1.18 -6.41 2.73
C ASN A 94 2.24 -5.33 2.91
N ALA A 95 2.34 -4.79 4.13
CA ALA A 95 3.31 -3.77 4.53
C ALA A 95 4.44 -4.36 5.40
N VAL A 96 4.72 -5.66 5.27
CA VAL A 96 5.81 -6.30 6.01
C VAL A 96 7.15 -6.02 5.35
N GLY A 97 8.19 -6.04 6.16
CA GLY A 97 9.58 -5.89 5.76
C GLY A 97 10.50 -6.04 6.95
N GLY A 98 11.78 -6.13 6.72
CA GLY A 98 12.75 -6.24 7.79
C GLY A 98 14.13 -6.70 7.30
N ARG A 99 15.10 -6.62 8.21
CA ARG A 99 16.47 -7.14 8.04
C ARG A 99 16.62 -8.34 8.96
N ASP A 100 15.95 -9.41 8.63
CA ASP A 100 15.76 -10.60 9.46
C ASP A 100 16.66 -11.78 9.06
N THR A 101 17.29 -11.70 7.87
CA THR A 101 18.18 -12.73 7.33
C THR A 101 19.20 -12.13 6.37
N SER A 102 20.27 -12.87 6.08
CA SER A 102 21.24 -12.55 5.03
C SER A 102 20.93 -13.22 3.68
N SER A 103 19.91 -14.10 3.63
CA SER A 103 19.42 -14.76 2.41
C SER A 103 18.23 -13.98 1.82
N PRO A 104 18.33 -13.47 0.59
CA PRO A 104 17.22 -12.75 -0.04
C PRO A 104 15.94 -13.59 -0.17
N GLU A 105 16.07 -14.89 -0.41
CA GLU A 105 14.98 -15.84 -0.60
C GLU A 105 14.25 -16.18 0.71
N GLU A 106 14.90 -15.93 1.85
CA GLU A 106 14.38 -16.20 3.20
C GLU A 106 13.90 -14.91 3.89
N THR A 107 13.95 -13.76 3.22
CA THR A 107 13.40 -12.53 3.78
C THR A 107 11.90 -12.65 4.01
N THR A 108 11.38 -11.97 5.02
CA THR A 108 9.93 -11.90 5.28
C THR A 108 9.16 -11.51 4.02
N MET A 109 9.73 -10.64 3.16
CA MET A 109 9.13 -10.23 1.89
C MET A 109 8.98 -11.39 0.91
N ALA A 110 10.06 -12.15 0.67
CA ALA A 110 10.05 -13.29 -0.26
C ALA A 110 9.17 -14.43 0.24
N LEU A 111 9.26 -14.76 1.53
CA LEU A 111 8.44 -15.81 2.13
C LEU A 111 6.95 -15.43 2.15
N SER A 112 6.60 -14.17 2.44
CA SER A 112 5.21 -13.72 2.37
C SER A 112 4.69 -13.75 0.93
N ALA A 113 5.51 -13.40 -0.08
CA ALA A 113 5.11 -13.50 -1.47
C ALA A 113 4.74 -14.93 -1.87
N LYS A 114 5.51 -15.94 -1.44
CA LYS A 114 5.17 -17.35 -1.64
C LYS A 114 3.84 -17.71 -0.99
N ALA A 115 3.64 -17.33 0.28
CA ALA A 115 2.43 -17.68 1.02
C ALA A 115 1.17 -17.02 0.42
N PHE A 116 1.24 -15.75 -0.02
CA PHE A 116 0.11 -15.07 -0.67
C PHE A 116 -0.16 -15.65 -2.07
N SER A 117 0.88 -15.89 -2.88
CA SER A 117 0.72 -16.48 -4.20
C SER A 117 0.06 -17.87 -4.13
N GLU A 118 0.41 -18.68 -3.12
CA GLU A 118 -0.20 -19.99 -2.90
C GLU A 118 -1.62 -19.89 -2.34
N ALA A 119 -1.87 -18.96 -1.40
CA ALA A 119 -3.18 -18.78 -0.77
C ALA A 119 -4.28 -18.38 -1.77
N PHE A 120 -3.91 -17.64 -2.81
CA PHE A 120 -4.86 -17.12 -3.80
C PHE A 120 -4.69 -17.72 -5.20
N ALA A 121 -3.87 -18.75 -5.34
CA ALA A 121 -3.65 -19.43 -6.63
C ALA A 121 -4.96 -19.85 -7.29
N GLY A 122 -5.11 -19.56 -8.59
CA GLY A 122 -6.29 -19.89 -9.37
C GLY A 122 -7.49 -18.95 -9.17
N GLN A 123 -7.38 -17.90 -8.34
CA GLN A 123 -8.46 -16.93 -8.14
C GLN A 123 -8.43 -15.79 -9.17
N GLY A 124 -7.27 -15.51 -9.76
CA GLY A 124 -7.14 -14.49 -10.79
C GLY A 124 -7.68 -13.13 -10.35
N GLU A 125 -8.38 -12.45 -11.26
CA GLU A 125 -8.99 -11.13 -11.00
C GLU A 125 -10.21 -11.18 -10.05
N ASP A 126 -10.80 -12.35 -9.85
CA ASP A 126 -11.93 -12.53 -8.92
C ASP A 126 -11.48 -12.59 -7.45
N GLY A 127 -10.18 -12.78 -7.22
CA GLY A 127 -9.59 -12.78 -5.89
C GLY A 127 -9.55 -11.39 -5.24
N PRO A 128 -9.20 -11.32 -3.94
CA PRO A 128 -9.03 -10.04 -3.25
C PRO A 128 -7.90 -9.25 -3.88
N GLN A 129 -8.02 -7.90 -3.88
CA GLN A 129 -6.92 -7.04 -4.31
C GLN A 129 -5.80 -7.09 -3.28
N LEU A 130 -4.62 -7.55 -3.69
CA LEU A 130 -3.41 -7.56 -2.86
C LEU A 130 -2.48 -6.40 -3.25
N VAL A 131 -2.27 -5.45 -2.35
CA VAL A 131 -1.30 -4.36 -2.52
C VAL A 131 -0.09 -4.62 -1.67
N ILE A 132 1.09 -4.69 -2.29
CA ILE A 132 2.35 -5.02 -1.64
C ILE A 132 3.23 -3.76 -1.57
N ILE A 133 3.72 -3.42 -0.38
CA ILE A 133 4.72 -2.36 -0.22
C ILE A 133 6.10 -2.96 -0.48
N GLY A 134 6.60 -2.72 -1.67
CA GLY A 134 7.93 -3.15 -2.09
C GLY A 134 9.05 -2.20 -1.69
N GLY A 135 10.18 -2.33 -2.34
CA GLY A 135 11.36 -1.47 -2.13
C GLY A 135 11.57 -0.47 -3.26
N GLY A 136 12.00 0.75 -2.94
CA GLY A 136 12.22 1.80 -3.93
C GLY A 136 13.22 1.44 -5.03
N LEU A 137 14.22 0.61 -4.74
CA LEU A 137 15.20 0.16 -5.74
C LEU A 137 14.62 -0.80 -6.78
N THR A 138 13.45 -1.41 -6.55
CA THR A 138 12.79 -2.24 -7.57
C THR A 138 12.37 -1.43 -8.80
N THR A 139 12.35 -0.11 -8.69
CA THR A 139 12.10 0.83 -9.79
C THR A 139 13.20 0.81 -10.88
N HIS A 140 14.39 0.27 -10.59
CA HIS A 140 15.50 0.20 -11.56
C HIS A 140 15.25 -0.71 -12.78
N GLY A 141 14.15 -1.44 -12.82
CA GLY A 141 13.70 -2.20 -13.99
C GLY A 141 14.35 -3.58 -14.16
N SER A 142 15.46 -3.89 -13.49
CA SER A 142 16.05 -5.24 -13.44
C SER A 142 16.79 -5.49 -12.14
N LYS A 143 16.91 -6.78 -11.75
CA LYS A 143 17.66 -7.22 -10.57
C LYS A 143 19.13 -6.80 -10.64
N GLN A 144 19.73 -6.90 -11.83
CA GLN A 144 21.12 -6.47 -12.05
C GLN A 144 21.28 -4.98 -11.77
N LYS A 145 20.41 -4.13 -12.32
CA LYS A 145 20.45 -2.67 -12.06
C LYS A 145 20.18 -2.33 -10.60
N LEU A 146 19.29 -3.07 -9.93
CA LEU A 146 19.08 -2.92 -8.48
C LEU A 146 20.39 -3.18 -7.73
N ILE A 147 21.10 -4.28 -8.04
CA ILE A 147 22.35 -4.68 -7.39
C ILE A 147 23.44 -3.62 -7.61
N GLU A 148 23.56 -3.07 -8.82
CA GLU A 148 24.51 -2.03 -9.17
C GLU A 148 24.25 -0.69 -8.44
N ASN A 149 23.01 -0.46 -8.02
CA ASN A 149 22.60 0.76 -7.33
C ASN A 149 22.34 0.57 -5.81
N LEU A 150 22.81 -0.55 -5.23
CA LEU A 150 22.73 -0.77 -3.80
C LEU A 150 23.50 0.31 -3.02
N PRO A 151 22.95 0.77 -1.87
CA PRO A 151 23.69 1.69 -1.01
C PRO A 151 25.03 1.10 -0.57
N PRO A 152 26.10 1.91 -0.39
CA PRO A 152 27.43 1.43 0.01
C PRO A 152 27.42 0.50 1.24
N ARG A 153 26.55 0.76 2.22
CA ARG A 153 26.37 -0.09 3.40
C ARG A 153 26.00 -1.54 3.05
N ALA A 154 25.36 -1.78 1.91
CA ALA A 154 24.96 -3.14 1.51
C ALA A 154 26.16 -4.03 1.12
N SER A 155 27.37 -3.49 0.95
CA SER A 155 28.60 -4.27 0.78
C SER A 155 29.14 -4.83 2.10
N GLU A 156 28.80 -4.20 3.23
CA GLU A 156 29.30 -4.52 4.57
C GLU A 156 28.25 -5.26 5.42
N ASP A 157 26.97 -5.01 5.16
CA ASP A 157 25.82 -5.58 5.90
C ASP A 157 25.03 -6.51 4.98
N SER A 158 25.24 -7.81 5.13
CA SER A 158 24.57 -8.83 4.30
C SER A 158 23.05 -8.87 4.50
N ALA A 159 22.56 -8.64 5.71
CA ALA A 159 21.13 -8.54 5.97
C ALA A 159 20.52 -7.27 5.37
N PHE A 160 21.27 -6.18 5.35
CA PHE A 160 20.86 -4.95 4.65
C PHE A 160 20.83 -5.14 3.13
N ARG A 161 21.81 -5.89 2.57
CA ARG A 161 21.81 -6.29 1.17
C ARG A 161 20.62 -7.20 0.84
N ALA A 162 20.37 -8.21 1.67
CA ALA A 162 19.27 -9.16 1.49
C ALA A 162 17.91 -8.48 1.51
N LEU A 163 17.72 -7.44 2.33
CA LEU A 163 16.50 -6.63 2.35
C LEU A 163 16.14 -6.10 0.94
N PHE A 164 17.09 -5.48 0.23
CA PHE A 164 16.82 -4.92 -1.10
C PHE A 164 16.59 -5.99 -2.16
N ILE A 165 17.44 -7.03 -2.16
CA ILE A 165 17.31 -8.13 -3.11
C ILE A 165 16.03 -8.93 -2.82
N GLY A 166 15.66 -9.11 -1.55
CA GLY A 166 14.42 -9.77 -1.14
C GLY A 166 13.15 -9.09 -1.63
N HIS A 167 13.13 -7.75 -1.72
CA HIS A 167 12.04 -7.03 -2.38
C HIS A 167 11.93 -7.38 -3.85
N TRP A 168 13.07 -7.53 -4.54
CA TRP A 168 13.07 -7.95 -5.94
C TRP A 168 12.64 -9.41 -6.07
N THR A 169 13.13 -10.30 -5.22
CA THR A 169 12.72 -11.72 -5.19
C THR A 169 11.21 -11.85 -4.96
N ALA A 170 10.64 -11.07 -4.04
CA ALA A 170 9.19 -11.04 -3.84
C ALA A 170 8.45 -10.58 -5.10
N TYR A 171 8.96 -9.55 -5.79
CA TYR A 171 8.39 -9.08 -7.06
C TYR A 171 8.43 -10.18 -8.13
N GLU A 172 9.55 -10.90 -8.29
CA GLU A 172 9.67 -12.03 -9.23
C GLU A 172 8.61 -13.10 -8.95
N ILE A 173 8.40 -13.47 -7.67
CA ILE A 173 7.39 -14.45 -7.26
C ILE A 173 5.99 -14.01 -7.68
N TYR A 174 5.63 -12.73 -7.46
CA TYR A 174 4.33 -12.22 -7.86
C TYR A 174 4.15 -12.18 -9.39
N THR A 175 5.21 -11.88 -10.17
CA THR A 175 5.13 -11.89 -11.64
C THR A 175 4.88 -13.28 -12.23
N GLU A 176 5.22 -14.34 -11.50
CA GLU A 176 4.98 -15.73 -11.88
C GLU A 176 3.61 -16.25 -11.41
N SER A 177 2.87 -15.47 -10.61
CA SER A 177 1.56 -15.85 -10.07
C SER A 177 0.42 -15.31 -10.93
N ASP A 178 -0.75 -15.95 -10.82
CA ASP A 178 -1.98 -15.54 -11.49
C ASP A 178 -2.91 -14.70 -10.60
N ILE A 179 -2.48 -14.38 -9.37
CA ILE A 179 -3.30 -13.65 -8.40
C ILE A 179 -3.44 -12.16 -8.74
N ASN A 180 -4.39 -11.49 -8.13
CA ASN A 180 -4.64 -10.05 -8.31
C ASN A 180 -3.72 -9.23 -7.40
N TRP A 181 -2.62 -8.68 -7.93
CA TRP A 181 -1.62 -7.96 -7.13
C TRP A 181 -1.22 -6.61 -7.73
N THR A 182 -0.86 -5.68 -6.86
CA THR A 182 -0.18 -4.42 -7.20
C THR A 182 1.08 -4.28 -6.36
N PHE A 183 2.25 -4.17 -7.00
CA PHE A 183 3.53 -4.02 -6.29
C PHE A 183 3.97 -2.56 -6.27
N VAL A 184 3.87 -1.94 -5.10
CA VAL A 184 4.20 -0.53 -4.89
C VAL A 184 5.69 -0.36 -4.66
N SER A 185 6.36 0.43 -5.50
CA SER A 185 7.77 0.82 -5.33
C SER A 185 7.84 2.26 -4.82
N PRO A 186 7.86 2.49 -3.49
CA PRO A 186 7.88 3.83 -2.92
C PRO A 186 9.23 4.51 -3.18
N PRO A 187 9.33 5.83 -3.05
CA PRO A 187 10.60 6.52 -3.07
C PRO A 187 11.58 5.98 -2.04
N MET A 188 12.88 6.07 -2.34
CA MET A 188 13.94 5.78 -1.36
C MET A 188 13.91 6.73 -0.16
N ARG A 189 13.27 7.88 -0.31
CA ARG A 189 13.11 8.90 0.73
C ARG A 189 11.63 9.08 1.04
N ILE A 190 11.22 8.55 2.19
CA ILE A 190 9.87 8.71 2.71
C ILE A 190 9.95 9.60 3.94
N ILE A 191 9.32 10.79 3.90
CA ILE A 191 9.21 11.70 5.04
C ILE A 191 8.35 11.03 6.12
N GLY A 192 8.77 11.12 7.38
CA GLY A 192 8.12 10.40 8.49
C GLY A 192 8.61 8.96 8.66
N PHE A 193 9.51 8.49 7.78
CA PHE A 193 10.12 7.16 7.89
C PHE A 193 11.64 7.26 8.05
N GLY A 194 12.18 6.59 9.06
CA GLY A 194 13.60 6.57 9.37
C GLY A 194 14.12 7.96 9.76
N ARG A 195 15.17 8.41 9.09
CA ARG A 195 15.84 9.71 9.32
C ARG A 195 15.56 10.72 8.20
N THR A 196 14.58 10.48 7.34
CA THR A 196 14.23 11.43 6.28
C THR A 196 13.61 12.68 6.90
N PRO A 197 14.24 13.86 6.74
CA PRO A 197 13.74 15.10 7.35
C PRO A 197 12.48 15.59 6.62
N GLY A 198 11.65 16.28 7.35
CA GLY A 198 10.40 16.90 6.88
C GLY A 198 9.23 16.55 7.78
N GLU A 199 8.15 17.30 7.64
CA GLU A 199 6.89 17.05 8.31
C GLU A 199 6.07 16.02 7.51
N ASP A 200 5.54 15.02 8.18
CA ASP A 200 4.68 13.99 7.58
C ASP A 200 3.26 14.52 7.39
N THR A 201 3.10 15.41 6.42
CA THR A 201 1.82 16.03 6.09
C THR A 201 1.05 15.17 5.09
N ARG A 202 -0.24 14.92 5.36
CA ARG A 202 -1.17 14.29 4.43
C ARG A 202 -1.73 15.36 3.48
N THR A 203 -1.30 15.34 2.22
CA THR A 203 -1.82 16.25 1.17
C THR A 203 -2.90 15.58 0.32
N GLY A 204 -2.88 14.27 0.21
CA GLY A 204 -3.73 13.51 -0.71
C GLY A 204 -3.24 13.54 -2.15
N GLU A 205 -2.08 14.15 -2.42
CA GLU A 205 -1.52 14.32 -3.76
C GLU A 205 -0.31 13.42 -3.97
N TYR A 206 -0.27 12.73 -5.09
CA TYR A 206 0.87 11.92 -5.53
C TYR A 206 0.79 11.69 -7.04
N ARG A 207 1.91 11.31 -7.63
CA ARG A 207 2.02 10.88 -9.03
C ARG A 207 2.52 9.45 -9.09
N THR A 208 2.20 8.76 -10.17
CA THR A 208 2.59 7.35 -10.38
C THR A 208 3.33 7.16 -11.70
N SER A 209 4.11 6.10 -11.80
CA SER A 209 4.76 5.65 -13.02
C SER A 209 4.95 4.13 -12.99
N THR A 210 4.67 3.47 -14.09
CA THR A 210 5.00 2.04 -14.31
C THR A 210 6.35 1.85 -15.00
N GLU A 211 6.97 2.93 -15.50
CA GLU A 211 8.20 2.88 -16.29
C GLU A 211 9.47 3.21 -15.49
N GLY A 212 9.36 3.93 -14.38
CA GLY A 212 10.53 4.34 -13.62
C GLY A 212 10.22 5.26 -12.45
N PHE A 213 11.26 5.90 -11.91
CA PHE A 213 11.15 6.78 -10.76
C PHE A 213 10.26 8.00 -11.04
N VAL A 214 9.34 8.30 -10.12
CA VAL A 214 8.64 9.58 -10.09
C VAL A 214 9.53 10.61 -9.40
N LYS A 215 9.84 11.71 -10.09
CA LYS A 215 10.68 12.78 -9.56
C LYS A 215 9.93 14.11 -9.62
N GLY A 216 10.05 14.92 -8.57
CA GLY A 216 9.57 16.28 -8.53
C GLY A 216 10.31 17.20 -9.51
N ALA A 217 9.82 18.43 -9.67
CA ALA A 217 10.48 19.44 -10.48
C ALA A 217 11.90 19.78 -9.99
N ASP A 218 12.17 19.55 -8.70
CA ASP A 218 13.50 19.67 -8.07
C ASP A 218 14.40 18.42 -8.24
N GLY A 219 13.94 17.44 -9.02
CA GLY A 219 14.64 16.17 -9.29
C GLY A 219 14.59 15.16 -8.14
N LYS A 220 13.94 15.48 -7.01
CA LYS A 220 13.85 14.57 -5.87
C LYS A 220 12.78 13.51 -6.08
N ASN A 221 13.09 12.28 -5.67
CA ASN A 221 12.15 11.19 -5.55
C ASN A 221 11.81 11.05 -4.06
N ILE A 222 10.66 11.57 -3.66
CA ILE A 222 10.24 11.69 -2.27
C ILE A 222 8.71 11.63 -2.14
N ILE A 223 8.22 11.18 -0.99
CA ILE A 223 6.81 11.23 -0.59
C ILE A 223 6.73 11.30 0.94
N THR A 224 5.63 11.80 1.49
CA THR A 224 5.31 11.61 2.91
C THR A 224 4.80 10.19 3.15
N LYS A 225 4.95 9.70 4.36
CA LYS A 225 4.40 8.40 4.77
C LYS A 225 2.87 8.42 4.73
N SER A 226 2.27 9.56 5.05
CA SER A 226 0.83 9.76 5.01
C SER A 226 0.28 9.70 3.58
N ASP A 227 0.94 10.34 2.59
CA ASP A 227 0.50 10.26 1.19
C ASP A 227 0.83 8.92 0.53
N LEU A 228 1.86 8.22 1.01
CA LEU A 228 2.07 6.83 0.64
C LEU A 228 0.87 5.95 1.08
N ALA A 229 0.33 6.18 2.28
CA ALA A 229 -0.84 5.44 2.76
C ALA A 229 -2.08 5.76 1.92
N VAL A 230 -2.29 7.04 1.55
CA VAL A 230 -3.36 7.45 0.61
C VAL A 230 -3.25 6.69 -0.70
N ALA A 231 -2.06 6.68 -1.33
CA ALA A 231 -1.83 6.01 -2.61
C ALA A 231 -2.12 4.50 -2.53
N VAL A 232 -1.67 3.85 -1.46
CA VAL A 232 -1.85 2.41 -1.24
C VAL A 232 -3.33 2.04 -1.12
N LEU A 233 -4.12 2.81 -0.35
CA LEU A 233 -5.56 2.61 -0.24
C LEU A 233 -6.26 2.89 -1.58
N ASP A 234 -5.89 3.97 -2.28
CA ASP A 234 -6.42 4.27 -3.61
C ASP A 234 -6.21 3.13 -4.60
N PHE A 235 -5.05 2.48 -4.57
CA PHE A 235 -4.77 1.33 -5.46
C PHE A 235 -5.61 0.11 -5.10
N ALA A 236 -5.81 -0.12 -3.81
CA ALA A 236 -6.65 -1.22 -3.34
C ALA A 236 -8.13 -1.02 -3.70
N GLU A 237 -8.70 0.14 -3.39
CA GLU A 237 -10.11 0.49 -3.66
C GLU A 237 -10.45 0.55 -5.16
N LYS A 238 -9.57 1.17 -5.95
CA LYS A 238 -9.76 1.34 -7.39
C LYS A 238 -9.40 0.10 -8.21
N ARG A 239 -8.76 -0.89 -7.57
CA ARG A 239 -8.24 -2.11 -8.20
C ARG A 239 -7.47 -1.82 -9.50
N ASN A 240 -6.70 -0.72 -9.49
CA ASN A 240 -5.86 -0.32 -10.60
C ASN A 240 -4.43 -0.88 -10.44
N PHE A 241 -3.66 -0.88 -11.52
CA PHE A 241 -2.32 -1.49 -11.59
C PHE A 241 -2.31 -2.99 -11.27
N ASN A 242 -3.39 -3.70 -11.63
CA ASN A 242 -3.45 -5.15 -11.45
C ASN A 242 -2.30 -5.84 -12.19
N GLN A 243 -1.61 -6.76 -11.53
CA GLN A 243 -0.40 -7.44 -11.98
C GLN A 243 0.70 -6.49 -12.51
N GLN A 244 0.82 -5.33 -11.87
CA GLN A 244 1.79 -4.31 -12.22
C GLN A 244 2.61 -3.84 -11.02
N LYS A 245 3.84 -3.45 -11.33
CA LYS A 245 4.68 -2.68 -10.43
C LYS A 245 4.48 -1.20 -10.71
N VAL A 246 4.21 -0.42 -9.68
CA VAL A 246 3.98 1.02 -9.76
C VAL A 246 4.91 1.77 -8.82
N ALA A 247 5.66 2.73 -9.35
CA ALA A 247 6.40 3.71 -8.58
C ALA A 247 5.52 4.92 -8.28
N LEU A 248 5.78 5.60 -7.19
CA LEU A 248 5.06 6.81 -6.82
C LEU A 248 5.97 7.86 -6.19
N GLY A 249 5.49 9.09 -6.08
CA GLY A 249 6.21 10.24 -5.50
C GLY A 249 5.52 11.56 -5.82
N TYR A 250 6.13 12.66 -5.40
CA TYR A 250 5.68 14.00 -5.74
C TYR A 250 6.25 14.48 -7.06
#